data_ae17c6b3ccb6e96e7c0d45e913ee8e12
#
_entry.id   ae17c6b3ccb6e96e7c0d45e913ee8e12
#
_cell.length_a   1.000
_cell.length_b   1.000
_cell.length_c   1.000
_cell.angle_alpha   90.00
_cell.angle_beta   90.00
_cell.angle_gamma   90.00
#
_symmetry.space_group_name_H-M   'P 1'
#
loop_
_entity.id
_entity.type
_entity.pdbx_description
1 polymer ?
#
loop_
_entity_poly.entity_id
_entity_poly.type
_entity_poly.pdbx_seq_one_letter_code
_entity_poly.pdbx_strand_id
1 'polypeptide(L)'
;MIQTRGLAYHYPGGELLAFPDVDVSQGRVLLLSGPSGCGKSTWLALVAALVAPTAGALTVADQPLDTLKSVAADAWRARAIGFLPQKLHLSTALSVYQNLAMAQWAAGQTEDARRIHTALQALGVEALAPRKP
;
A
#
# COMPACT_ATOMS: atom_id res chain seq x y z
N MET A 1 11.05 -0.47 8.08
CA MET A 1 12.26 -0.93 7.37
C MET A 1 11.84 -1.53 6.03
N ILE A 2 12.59 -1.26 4.94
CA ILE A 2 12.39 -1.88 3.62
C ILE A 2 13.77 -2.35 3.13
N GLN A 3 13.89 -3.60 2.72
CA GLN A 3 15.12 -4.15 2.17
C GLN A 3 14.82 -4.92 0.89
N THR A 4 15.60 -4.68 -0.16
CA THR A 4 15.51 -5.41 -1.44
C THR A 4 16.87 -5.97 -1.84
N ARG A 5 16.87 -7.17 -2.45
CA ARG A 5 18.08 -7.80 -3.00
C ARG A 5 17.73 -8.47 -4.33
N GLY A 6 18.31 -8.01 -5.40
CA GLY A 6 18.08 -8.53 -6.76
C GLY A 6 16.61 -8.50 -7.17
N LEU A 7 15.83 -7.55 -6.63
CA LEU A 7 14.39 -7.49 -6.83
C LEU A 7 14.05 -7.28 -8.30
N ALA A 8 13.19 -8.15 -8.84
CA ALA A 8 12.72 -8.01 -10.21
C ALA A 8 11.24 -8.42 -10.35
N TYR A 9 10.60 -7.84 -11.35
CA TYR A 9 9.23 -8.14 -11.71
C TYR A 9 9.07 -8.26 -13.21
N HIS A 10 8.42 -9.33 -13.65
CA HIS A 10 8.13 -9.57 -15.05
C HIS A 10 6.61 -9.52 -15.28
N TYR A 11 6.17 -8.58 -16.10
CA TYR A 11 4.77 -8.53 -16.52
C TYR A 11 4.47 -9.69 -17.48
N PRO A 12 3.30 -10.33 -17.40
CA PRO A 12 2.91 -11.33 -18.38
C PRO A 12 2.96 -10.74 -19.80
N GLY A 13 3.85 -11.30 -20.66
CA GLY A 13 4.06 -10.81 -22.01
C GLY A 13 4.79 -9.47 -22.16
N GLY A 14 5.33 -8.93 -21.08
CA GLY A 14 6.05 -7.66 -21.04
C GLY A 14 7.56 -7.82 -20.78
N GLU A 15 8.21 -6.69 -20.49
CA GLU A 15 9.63 -6.64 -20.15
C GLU A 15 9.89 -6.97 -18.68
N LEU A 16 11.11 -7.43 -18.40
CA LEU A 16 11.62 -7.61 -17.05
C LEU A 16 12.01 -6.23 -16.47
N LEU A 17 11.42 -5.87 -15.35
CA LEU A 17 11.83 -4.73 -14.55
C LEU A 17 12.76 -5.21 -13.44
N ALA A 18 14.01 -4.77 -13.48
CA ALA A 18 14.97 -4.97 -12.39
C ALA A 18 15.10 -3.70 -11.58
N PHE A 19 15.12 -3.83 -10.25
CA PHE A 19 15.19 -2.70 -9.33
C PHE A 19 16.52 -2.69 -8.59
N PRO A 20 17.07 -1.49 -8.28
CA PRO A 20 18.27 -1.41 -7.45
C PRO A 20 18.01 -1.97 -6.05
N ASP A 21 19.04 -2.50 -5.44
CA ASP A 21 18.99 -2.89 -4.04
C ASP A 21 18.85 -1.65 -3.16
N VAL A 22 17.93 -1.69 -2.21
CA VAL A 22 17.73 -0.62 -1.24
C VAL A 22 17.72 -1.17 0.19
N ASP A 23 18.14 -0.35 1.11
CA ASP A 23 18.05 -0.58 2.55
C ASP A 23 17.55 0.71 3.21
N VAL A 24 16.29 0.72 3.61
CA VAL A 24 15.61 1.87 4.23
C VAL A 24 15.23 1.50 5.66
N SER A 25 15.92 2.10 6.61
CA SER A 25 15.65 1.90 8.04
C SER A 25 14.26 2.41 8.44
N GLN A 26 13.74 1.88 9.54
CA GLN A 26 12.47 2.35 10.12
C GLN A 26 12.52 3.86 10.41
N GLY A 27 11.43 4.57 10.13
CA GLY A 27 11.31 6.01 10.35
C GLY A 27 11.97 6.89 9.28
N ARG A 28 12.56 6.30 8.24
CA ARG A 28 13.12 7.05 7.11
C ARG A 28 12.11 7.20 5.98
N VAL A 29 12.33 8.22 5.16
CA VAL A 29 11.55 8.49 3.94
C VAL A 29 12.39 8.09 2.73
N LEU A 30 11.81 7.32 1.82
CA LEU A 30 12.38 7.01 0.52
C LEU A 30 11.63 7.77 -0.56
N LEU A 31 12.34 8.57 -1.34
CA LEU A 31 11.79 9.24 -2.51
C LEU A 31 12.15 8.45 -3.78
N LEU A 32 11.13 8.02 -4.52
CA LEU A 32 11.30 7.38 -5.82
C LEU A 32 11.14 8.44 -6.92
N SER A 33 12.19 8.67 -7.69
CA SER A 33 12.17 9.58 -8.84
C SER A 33 12.60 8.86 -10.12
N GLY A 34 12.17 9.38 -11.26
CA GLY A 34 12.52 8.83 -12.57
C GLY A 34 11.44 9.09 -13.62
N PRO A 35 11.71 8.83 -14.89
CA PRO A 35 10.78 9.06 -15.99
C PRO A 35 9.50 8.23 -15.87
N SER A 36 8.47 8.58 -16.64
CA SER A 36 7.25 7.77 -16.73
C SER A 36 7.59 6.37 -17.28
N GLY A 37 6.96 5.35 -16.74
CA GLY A 37 7.16 3.96 -17.19
C GLY A 37 8.38 3.24 -16.59
N CYS A 38 9.27 3.90 -15.84
CA CYS A 38 10.47 3.25 -15.26
C CYS A 38 10.19 2.29 -14.07
N GLY A 39 8.95 1.93 -13.81
CA GLY A 39 8.60 0.92 -12.81
C GLY A 39 8.34 1.43 -11.38
N LYS A 40 8.28 2.74 -11.13
CA LYS A 40 8.01 3.29 -9.77
C LYS A 40 6.75 2.73 -9.13
N SER A 41 5.65 2.73 -9.87
CA SER A 41 4.36 2.20 -9.39
C SER A 41 4.42 0.69 -9.16
N THR A 42 5.19 -0.03 -9.98
CA THR A 42 5.42 -1.47 -9.81
C THR A 42 6.22 -1.74 -8.54
N TRP A 43 7.28 -0.96 -8.29
CA TRP A 43 8.07 -1.08 -7.07
C TRP A 43 7.21 -0.82 -5.82
N LEU A 44 6.38 0.23 -5.84
CA LEU A 44 5.44 0.52 -4.75
C LEU A 44 4.41 -0.61 -4.56
N ALA A 45 3.92 -1.20 -5.65
CA ALA A 45 2.99 -2.34 -5.58
C ALA A 45 3.65 -3.60 -4.99
N LEU A 46 4.93 -3.85 -5.29
CA LEU A 46 5.72 -4.92 -4.68
C LEU A 46 5.90 -4.69 -3.18
N VAL A 47 6.34 -3.51 -2.77
CA VAL A 47 6.53 -3.14 -1.35
C VAL A 47 5.21 -3.18 -0.56
N ALA A 48 4.09 -2.86 -1.21
CA ALA A 48 2.77 -2.99 -0.61
C ALA A 48 2.19 -4.42 -0.68
N ALA A 49 2.95 -5.41 -1.17
CA ALA A 49 2.49 -6.79 -1.38
C ALA A 49 1.19 -6.89 -2.22
N LEU A 50 0.97 -5.94 -3.15
CA LEU A 50 -0.14 -5.99 -4.12
C LEU A 50 0.18 -6.94 -5.27
N VAL A 51 1.45 -7.11 -5.58
CA VAL A 51 1.99 -8.09 -6.52
C VAL A 51 3.19 -8.79 -5.89
N ALA A 52 3.42 -10.05 -6.25
CA ALA A 52 4.58 -10.79 -5.79
C ALA A 52 5.78 -10.56 -6.73
N PRO A 53 7.02 -10.47 -6.22
CA PRO A 53 8.19 -10.40 -7.07
C PRO A 53 8.35 -11.67 -7.89
N THR A 54 8.90 -11.56 -9.09
CA THR A 54 9.23 -12.72 -9.93
C THR A 54 10.64 -13.23 -9.67
N ALA A 55 11.50 -12.39 -9.10
CA ALA A 55 12.84 -12.76 -8.64
C ALA A 55 13.32 -11.82 -7.53
N GLY A 56 14.35 -12.25 -6.82
CA GLY A 56 14.97 -11.52 -5.72
C GLY A 56 14.21 -11.63 -4.41
N ALA A 57 14.69 -10.90 -3.41
CA ALA A 57 14.12 -10.89 -2.07
C ALA A 57 13.62 -9.49 -1.72
N LEU A 58 12.50 -9.43 -1.00
CA LEU A 58 11.88 -8.20 -0.53
C LEU A 58 11.39 -8.41 0.91
N THR A 59 11.93 -7.61 1.83
CA THR A 59 11.52 -7.59 3.23
C THR A 59 10.97 -6.20 3.58
N VAL A 60 9.80 -6.15 4.19
CA VAL A 60 9.16 -4.92 4.68
C VAL A 60 8.67 -5.13 6.10
N ALA A 61 9.04 -4.23 7.01
CA ALA A 61 8.70 -4.33 8.45
C ALA A 61 9.02 -5.74 9.01
N ASP A 62 10.21 -6.24 8.74
CA ASP A 62 10.74 -7.55 9.14
C ASP A 62 10.01 -8.78 8.55
N GLN A 63 9.06 -8.54 7.64
CA GLN A 63 8.34 -9.60 6.95
C GLN A 63 8.90 -9.82 5.54
N PRO A 64 9.43 -11.04 5.22
CA PRO A 64 9.73 -11.42 3.85
C PRO A 64 8.44 -11.51 3.02
N LEU A 65 8.35 -10.73 1.94
CA LEU A 65 7.15 -10.65 1.09
C LEU A 65 7.19 -11.63 -0.08
N ASP A 66 8.39 -12.00 -0.52
CA ASP A 66 8.61 -12.97 -1.61
C ASP A 66 8.07 -14.37 -1.28
N THR A 67 7.91 -14.68 0.01
CA THR A 67 7.39 -15.98 0.48
C THR A 67 5.89 -15.95 0.83
N LEU A 68 5.25 -14.77 0.87
CA LEU A 68 3.84 -14.66 1.24
C LEU A 68 2.91 -15.11 0.11
N LYS A 69 2.00 -16.02 0.43
CA LYS A 69 0.87 -16.38 -0.46
C LYS A 69 -0.24 -15.31 -0.35
N SER A 70 -1.09 -15.21 -1.36
CA SER A 70 -2.10 -14.15 -1.52
C SER A 70 -2.90 -13.84 -0.24
N VAL A 71 -3.48 -14.84 0.41
CA VAL A 71 -4.27 -14.65 1.64
C VAL A 71 -3.41 -14.09 2.79
N ALA A 72 -2.18 -14.59 2.94
CA ALA A 72 -1.25 -14.11 3.96
C ALA A 72 -0.76 -12.69 3.65
N ALA A 73 -0.55 -12.37 2.36
CA ALA A 73 -0.20 -11.03 1.91
C ALA A 73 -1.32 -10.03 2.20
N ASP A 74 -2.58 -10.39 1.95
CA ASP A 74 -3.75 -9.56 2.27
C ASP A 74 -3.86 -9.29 3.77
N ALA A 75 -3.73 -10.33 4.59
CA ALA A 75 -3.77 -10.21 6.05
C ALA A 75 -2.61 -9.37 6.62
N TRP A 76 -1.42 -9.49 6.02
CA TRP A 76 -0.27 -8.68 6.40
C TRP A 76 -0.47 -7.21 5.99
N ARG A 77 -0.87 -6.97 4.75
CA ARG A 77 -1.13 -5.63 4.20
C ARG A 77 -2.14 -4.85 5.04
N ALA A 78 -3.23 -5.52 5.45
CA ALA A 78 -4.28 -4.94 6.28
C ALA A 78 -3.76 -4.36 7.62
N ARG A 79 -2.62 -4.85 8.12
CA ARG A 79 -2.05 -4.44 9.40
C ARG A 79 -0.81 -3.56 9.27
N ALA A 80 -0.04 -3.75 8.21
CA ALA A 80 1.32 -3.20 8.09
C ALA A 80 1.43 -2.01 7.13
N ILE A 81 0.51 -1.86 6.17
CA ILE A 81 0.65 -0.91 5.07
C ILE A 81 -0.53 0.07 5.00
N GLY A 82 -0.22 1.36 4.91
CA GLY A 82 -1.12 2.37 4.36
C GLY A 82 -0.72 2.65 2.91
N PHE A 83 -1.58 2.32 1.97
CA PHE A 83 -1.31 2.54 0.54
C PHE A 83 -2.27 3.59 -0.03
N LEU A 84 -1.71 4.69 -0.55
CA LEU A 84 -2.47 5.73 -1.23
C LEU A 84 -2.15 5.66 -2.73
N PRO A 85 -3.05 5.13 -3.56
CA PRO A 85 -2.84 5.04 -5.00
C PRO A 85 -2.98 6.41 -5.69
N GLN A 86 -2.37 6.57 -6.86
CA GLN A 86 -2.48 7.78 -7.66
C GLN A 86 -3.94 8.07 -8.06
N LYS A 87 -4.71 7.04 -8.38
CA LYS A 87 -6.15 7.13 -8.63
C LYS A 87 -6.89 6.68 -7.38
N LEU A 88 -7.60 7.59 -6.75
CA LEU A 88 -8.43 7.27 -5.59
C LEU A 88 -9.65 6.47 -6.01
N HIS A 89 -9.91 5.37 -5.33
CA HIS A 89 -11.05 4.49 -5.56
C HIS A 89 -12.13 4.74 -4.50
N LEU A 90 -12.57 6.00 -4.37
CA LEU A 90 -13.67 6.33 -3.48
C LEU A 90 -15.00 5.91 -4.09
N SER A 91 -15.85 5.28 -3.28
CA SER A 91 -17.23 4.99 -3.67
C SER A 91 -18.07 6.26 -3.54
N THR A 92 -18.61 6.75 -4.65
CA THR A 92 -19.53 7.88 -4.66
C THR A 92 -20.91 7.56 -4.06
N ALA A 93 -21.21 6.28 -3.86
CA ALA A 93 -22.42 5.83 -3.18
C ALA A 93 -22.34 5.98 -1.65
N LEU A 94 -21.12 5.98 -1.10
CA LEU A 94 -20.83 6.04 0.33
C LEU A 94 -20.43 7.44 0.76
N SER A 95 -20.69 7.79 2.02
CA SER A 95 -20.16 9.02 2.62
C SER A 95 -18.64 8.95 2.81
N VAL A 96 -18.00 10.09 3.09
CA VAL A 96 -16.58 10.14 3.43
C VAL A 96 -16.29 9.23 4.63
N TYR A 97 -17.10 9.28 5.67
CA TYR A 97 -17.00 8.39 6.83
C TYR A 97 -17.07 6.92 6.43
N GLN A 98 -18.09 6.55 5.61
CA GLN A 98 -18.29 5.16 5.19
C GLN A 98 -17.16 4.65 4.29
N ASN A 99 -16.55 5.50 3.45
CA ASN A 99 -15.37 5.14 2.68
C ASN A 99 -14.18 4.78 3.58
N LEU A 100 -14.01 5.48 4.72
CA LEU A 100 -12.97 5.14 5.70
C LEU A 100 -13.32 3.87 6.49
N ALA A 101 -14.59 3.71 6.90
CA ALA A 101 -15.06 2.50 7.58
C ALA A 101 -14.88 1.26 6.69
N MET A 102 -15.12 1.39 5.39
CA MET A 102 -14.94 0.30 4.43
C MET A 102 -13.51 -0.26 4.43
N ALA A 103 -12.49 0.59 4.65
CA ALA A 103 -11.11 0.13 4.75
C ALA A 103 -10.88 -0.76 6.00
N GLN A 104 -11.53 -0.45 7.11
CA GLN A 104 -11.47 -1.27 8.33
C GLN A 104 -12.20 -2.62 8.13
N TRP A 105 -13.37 -2.59 7.51
CA TRP A 105 -14.13 -3.83 7.19
C TRP A 105 -13.36 -4.73 6.22
N ALA A 106 -12.76 -4.15 5.19
CA ALA A 106 -11.93 -4.90 4.24
C ALA A 106 -10.69 -5.54 4.90
N ALA A 107 -10.20 -4.93 5.98
CA ALA A 107 -9.12 -5.47 6.81
C ALA A 107 -9.61 -6.51 7.85
N GLY A 108 -10.91 -6.86 7.86
CA GLY A 108 -11.50 -7.77 8.84
C GLY A 108 -11.56 -7.18 10.26
N GLN A 109 -11.49 -5.86 10.39
CA GLN A 109 -11.55 -5.15 11.66
C GLN A 109 -12.98 -4.68 11.95
N THR A 110 -13.31 -4.57 13.22
CA THR A 110 -14.52 -3.87 13.65
C THR A 110 -14.37 -2.37 13.39
N GLU A 111 -15.48 -1.73 13.08
CA GLU A 111 -15.50 -0.28 12.86
C GLU A 111 -15.07 0.46 14.13
N ASP A 112 -14.04 1.28 14.00
CA ASP A 112 -13.55 2.19 15.02
C ASP A 112 -13.89 3.64 14.62
N ALA A 113 -15.07 4.09 15.02
CA ALA A 113 -15.56 5.43 14.75
C ALA A 113 -14.63 6.51 15.30
N ARG A 114 -14.03 6.29 16.48
CA ARG A 114 -13.10 7.25 17.10
C ARG A 114 -11.86 7.46 16.22
N ARG A 115 -11.29 6.38 15.73
CA ARG A 115 -10.12 6.43 14.83
C ARG A 115 -10.44 7.17 13.53
N ILE A 116 -11.64 6.94 12.96
CA ILE A 116 -12.10 7.64 11.76
C ILE A 116 -12.23 9.14 12.01
N HIS A 117 -12.92 9.54 13.09
CA HIS A 117 -13.07 10.96 13.44
C HIS A 117 -11.72 11.63 13.71
N THR A 118 -10.82 10.98 14.44
CA THR A 118 -9.47 11.49 14.69
C THR A 118 -8.70 11.75 13.39
N ALA A 119 -8.80 10.83 12.42
CA ALA A 119 -8.15 11.01 11.12
C ALA A 119 -8.74 12.18 10.33
N LEU A 120 -10.07 12.33 10.32
CA LEU A 120 -10.75 13.44 9.64
C LEU A 120 -10.42 14.80 10.30
N GLN A 121 -10.35 14.85 11.62
CA GLN A 121 -9.94 16.04 12.38
C GLN A 121 -8.49 16.44 12.06
N ALA A 122 -7.57 15.46 12.04
CA ALA A 122 -6.16 15.70 11.72
C ALA A 122 -5.96 16.32 10.32
N LEU A 123 -6.89 16.03 9.39
CA LEU A 123 -6.91 16.60 8.04
C LEU A 123 -7.77 17.88 7.92
N GLY A 124 -8.46 18.30 9.00
CA GLY A 124 -9.35 19.45 8.97
C GLY A 124 -10.62 19.27 8.13
N VAL A 125 -11.05 18.03 7.89
CA VAL A 125 -12.20 17.70 7.03
C VAL A 125 -13.33 16.95 7.73
N GLU A 126 -13.38 17.01 9.06
CA GLU A 126 -14.40 16.30 9.85
C GLU A 126 -15.83 16.68 9.46
N ALA A 127 -16.08 17.95 9.13
CA ALA A 127 -17.39 18.41 8.67
C ALA A 127 -17.87 17.75 7.37
N LEU A 128 -16.97 17.12 6.63
CA LEU A 128 -17.31 16.38 5.40
C LEU A 128 -17.70 14.92 5.66
N ALA A 129 -17.55 14.42 6.89
CA ALA A 129 -17.81 13.02 7.23
C ALA A 129 -19.16 12.48 6.68
N PRO A 130 -20.31 13.19 6.78
CA PRO A 130 -21.59 12.71 6.25
C PRO A 130 -21.76 12.93 4.74
N ARG A 131 -20.88 13.72 4.10
CA ARG A 131 -21.01 14.04 2.67
C ARG A 131 -20.49 12.91 1.80
N LYS A 132 -21.05 12.81 0.60
CA LYS A 132 -20.52 11.93 -0.45
C LYS A 132 -19.41 12.64 -1.22
N PRO A 133 -18.36 11.91 -1.71
CA PRO A 133 -17.33 12.45 -2.60
C PRO A 133 -17.87 13.01 -3.91
#